data_2aa5b6bbed67f674aa32902265f0853d
#
_entry.id   2aa5b6bbed67f674aa32902265f0853d
#
_cell.length_a   1.000
_cell.length_b   1.000
_cell.length_c   1.000
_cell.angle_alpha   90.00
_cell.angle_beta   90.00
_cell.angle_gamma   90.00
#
_symmetry.space_group_name_H-M   'P 1'
#
loop_
_entity.id
_entity.type
_entity.pdbx_description
1 polymer ?
#
loop_
_entity_poly.entity_id
_entity_poly.type
_entity_poly.pdbx_seq_one_letter_code
_entity_poly.pdbx_strand_id
1 'polypeptide(L)'
;MRTSYFGRINSNAYKKFADKCICISRTSKFWNGPSYPPLFPTWEMIKCEDEEKFEKMYTEQILSKLDPMGVWADLGDDAILICYESQDKIDSGEMFCHRHIVARWLEDGLREYGINIEIKELGPDDLDEQSKKLIGLKPIGKPKARKEKQVPGQMSLF
;
A
#
# COMPACT_ATOMS: atom_id res chain seq x y z
N MET A 1 8.30 1.14 -9.87
CA MET A 1 7.18 0.81 -8.96
C MET A 1 7.70 0.70 -7.54
N ARG A 2 6.88 1.06 -6.56
CA ARG A 2 7.16 0.95 -5.13
C ARG A 2 5.93 0.39 -4.41
N THR A 3 6.11 0.00 -3.17
CA THR A 3 5.02 -0.29 -2.23
C THR A 3 5.06 0.68 -1.06
N SER A 4 3.95 0.94 -0.43
CA SER A 4 3.86 1.77 0.77
C SER A 4 2.55 1.52 1.54
N TYR A 5 2.24 2.37 2.48
CA TYR A 5 1.02 2.29 3.28
C TYR A 5 0.47 3.68 3.57
N PHE A 6 -0.82 3.75 3.92
CA PHE A 6 -1.53 5.01 4.08
C PHE A 6 -0.87 5.96 5.07
N GLY A 7 -0.42 5.46 6.21
CA GLY A 7 0.21 6.27 7.24
C GLY A 7 1.46 7.00 6.74
N ARG A 8 2.27 6.34 5.92
CA ARG A 8 3.45 6.97 5.33
C ARG A 8 3.09 8.02 4.29
N ILE A 9 2.19 7.70 3.37
CA ILE A 9 1.79 8.62 2.31
C ILE A 9 1.10 9.87 2.85
N ASN A 10 0.39 9.74 3.97
CA ASN A 10 -0.26 10.86 4.62
C ASN A 10 0.68 11.70 5.48
N SER A 11 1.93 11.28 5.64
CA SER A 11 2.93 12.05 6.39
C SER A 11 3.51 13.20 5.56
N ASN A 12 4.03 14.23 6.23
CA ASN A 12 4.56 15.41 5.56
C ASN A 12 5.71 15.11 4.59
N ALA A 13 6.56 14.15 4.93
CA ALA A 13 7.73 13.80 4.11
C ALA A 13 7.35 13.10 2.80
N TYR A 14 6.26 12.33 2.80
CA TYR A 14 5.90 11.45 1.69
C TYR A 14 4.63 11.85 0.94
N LYS A 15 3.87 12.81 1.42
CA LYS A 15 2.59 13.19 0.77
C LYS A 15 2.71 13.63 -0.68
N LYS A 16 3.89 14.08 -1.11
CA LYS A 16 4.18 14.43 -2.50
C LYS A 16 4.08 13.24 -3.46
N PHE A 17 4.14 12.02 -2.95
CA PHE A 17 3.99 10.80 -3.76
C PHE A 17 2.54 10.35 -3.92
N ALA A 18 1.59 11.03 -3.28
CA ALA A 18 0.20 10.62 -3.27
C ALA A 18 -0.43 10.50 -4.67
N ASP A 19 -0.01 11.32 -5.60
CA ASP A 19 -0.49 11.31 -7.00
C ASP A 19 -0.11 10.04 -7.77
N LYS A 20 0.90 9.30 -7.29
CA LYS A 20 1.34 8.03 -7.89
C LYS A 20 0.79 6.80 -7.19
N CYS A 21 0.08 6.99 -6.10
CA CYS A 21 -0.42 5.89 -5.27
C CYS A 21 -1.68 5.27 -5.85
N ILE A 22 -1.71 3.94 -5.80
CA ILE A 22 -2.87 3.13 -6.18
C ILE A 22 -3.17 2.18 -5.03
N CYS A 23 -4.39 2.28 -4.49
CA CYS A 23 -4.83 1.44 -3.40
C CYS A 23 -5.16 0.03 -3.89
N ILE A 24 -4.58 -0.98 -3.25
CA ILE A 24 -4.86 -2.38 -3.50
C ILE A 24 -5.58 -3.06 -2.32
N SER A 25 -6.10 -2.27 -1.40
CA SER A 25 -6.83 -2.70 -0.23
C SER A 25 -8.34 -2.53 -0.45
N ARG A 26 -9.14 -3.50 -0.01
CA ARG A 26 -10.59 -3.48 -0.21
C ARG A 26 -11.27 -2.33 0.54
N THR A 27 -10.78 -1.99 1.70
CA THR A 27 -11.29 -0.86 2.48
C THR A 27 -10.38 0.33 2.32
N SER A 28 -10.87 1.40 1.73
CA SER A 28 -10.10 2.58 1.39
C SER A 28 -10.66 3.86 2.03
N LYS A 29 -11.15 3.78 3.26
CA LYS A 29 -11.73 4.95 3.95
C LYS A 29 -10.77 6.12 4.14
N PHE A 30 -9.46 5.84 4.08
CA PHE A 30 -8.42 6.87 4.17
C PHE A 30 -7.88 7.29 2.82
N TRP A 31 -8.45 6.78 1.76
CA TRP A 31 -7.93 6.98 0.43
C TRP A 31 -9.03 7.40 -0.54
N ASN A 32 -8.88 8.58 -1.11
CA ASN A 32 -9.80 9.12 -2.11
C ASN A 32 -9.24 9.07 -3.54
N GLY A 33 -8.05 8.49 -3.69
CA GLY A 33 -7.37 8.38 -4.96
C GLY A 33 -7.70 7.08 -5.71
N PRO A 34 -6.92 6.76 -6.74
CA PRO A 34 -7.12 5.56 -7.54
C PRO A 34 -7.00 4.28 -6.74
N SER A 35 -7.77 3.28 -7.13
CA SER A 35 -7.73 1.93 -6.59
C SER A 35 -7.65 0.93 -7.73
N TYR A 36 -7.13 -0.26 -7.46
CA TYR A 36 -7.07 -1.36 -8.42
C TYR A 36 -7.80 -2.59 -7.86
N PRO A 37 -9.11 -2.68 -8.07
CA PRO A 37 -9.94 -3.74 -7.51
C PRO A 37 -9.50 -5.17 -7.82
N PRO A 38 -8.91 -5.50 -8.99
CA PRO A 38 -8.46 -6.86 -9.26
C PRO A 38 -7.47 -7.41 -8.24
N LEU A 39 -6.75 -6.55 -7.52
CA LEU A 39 -5.80 -6.95 -6.48
C LEU A 39 -6.38 -6.89 -5.06
N PHE A 40 -7.65 -6.55 -4.90
CA PHE A 40 -8.27 -6.53 -3.58
C PHE A 40 -8.41 -7.93 -3.02
N PRO A 41 -7.95 -8.19 -1.80
CA PRO A 41 -8.29 -9.44 -1.11
C PRO A 41 -9.78 -9.51 -0.84
N THR A 42 -10.31 -10.72 -0.74
CA THR A 42 -11.69 -10.95 -0.31
C THR A 42 -11.85 -10.67 1.19
N TRP A 43 -13.09 -10.50 1.65
CA TRP A 43 -13.35 -10.33 3.07
C TRP A 43 -12.90 -11.52 3.91
N GLU A 44 -13.02 -12.72 3.37
CA GLU A 44 -12.51 -13.94 4.02
C GLU A 44 -10.99 -13.89 4.21
N MET A 45 -10.27 -13.44 3.20
CA MET A 45 -8.81 -13.28 3.28
C MET A 45 -8.42 -12.24 4.32
N ILE A 46 -9.13 -11.11 4.38
CA ILE A 46 -8.87 -10.03 5.35
C ILE A 46 -9.00 -10.52 6.78
N LYS A 47 -9.88 -11.47 7.04
CA LYS A 47 -10.08 -12.07 8.36
C LYS A 47 -9.04 -13.13 8.70
N CYS A 48 -8.23 -13.54 7.76
CA CYS A 48 -7.20 -14.57 7.96
C CYS A 48 -5.97 -13.96 8.63
N GLU A 49 -5.64 -14.45 9.83
CA GLU A 49 -4.47 -14.01 10.58
C GLU A 49 -3.21 -14.83 10.29
N ASP A 50 -3.37 -15.97 9.63
CA ASP A 50 -2.25 -16.85 9.24
C ASP A 50 -1.71 -16.41 7.88
N GLU A 51 -0.45 -15.95 7.85
CA GLU A 51 0.19 -15.45 6.64
C GLU A 51 0.28 -16.51 5.54
N GLU A 52 0.64 -17.74 5.87
CA GLU A 52 0.75 -18.82 4.87
C GLU A 52 -0.60 -19.16 4.25
N LYS A 53 -1.65 -19.23 5.06
CA LYS A 53 -3.01 -19.45 4.57
C LYS A 53 -3.49 -18.29 3.71
N PHE A 54 -3.22 -17.06 4.14
CA PHE A 54 -3.56 -15.87 3.37
C PHE A 54 -2.87 -15.90 2.01
N GLU A 55 -1.56 -16.11 1.98
CA GLU A 55 -0.79 -16.13 0.74
C GLU A 55 -1.30 -17.21 -0.22
N LYS A 56 -1.62 -18.39 0.31
CA LYS A 56 -2.18 -19.48 -0.49
C LYS A 56 -3.54 -19.11 -1.09
N MET A 57 -4.46 -18.60 -0.28
CA MET A 57 -5.78 -18.16 -0.77
C MET A 57 -5.65 -17.03 -1.79
N TYR A 58 -4.82 -16.05 -1.50
CA TYR A 58 -4.60 -14.89 -2.35
C TYR A 58 -4.01 -15.30 -3.69
N THR A 59 -3.01 -16.17 -3.68
CA THR A 59 -2.39 -16.71 -4.89
C THR A 59 -3.39 -17.50 -5.72
N GLU A 60 -4.12 -18.43 -5.11
CA GLU A 60 -5.06 -19.30 -5.83
C GLU A 60 -6.31 -18.58 -6.33
N GLN A 61 -6.85 -17.64 -5.56
CA GLN A 61 -8.14 -17.01 -5.86
C GLN A 61 -8.01 -15.67 -6.58
N ILE A 62 -6.93 -14.96 -6.40
CA ILE A 62 -6.71 -13.63 -6.99
C ILE A 62 -5.60 -13.68 -8.05
N LEU A 63 -4.37 -13.94 -7.64
CA LEU A 63 -3.22 -13.81 -8.53
C LEU A 63 -3.21 -14.81 -9.69
N SER A 64 -3.68 -16.03 -9.47
CA SER A 64 -3.75 -17.06 -10.53
C SER A 64 -4.66 -16.67 -11.70
N LYS A 65 -5.57 -15.75 -11.49
CA LYS A 65 -6.52 -15.27 -12.50
C LYS A 65 -6.03 -14.02 -13.24
N LEU A 66 -4.87 -13.52 -12.87
CA LEU A 66 -4.29 -12.29 -13.41
C LEU A 66 -3.01 -12.61 -14.17
N ASP A 67 -2.75 -11.80 -15.20
CA ASP A 67 -1.47 -11.81 -15.91
C ASP A 67 -0.56 -10.71 -15.36
N PRO A 68 0.65 -11.03 -14.88
CA PRO A 68 1.55 -10.02 -14.35
C PRO A 68 1.87 -8.89 -15.33
N MET A 69 2.05 -9.20 -16.60
CA MET A 69 2.29 -8.20 -17.63
C MET A 69 1.10 -7.27 -17.81
N GLY A 70 -0.11 -7.81 -17.82
CA GLY A 70 -1.35 -7.03 -17.93
C GLY A 70 -1.55 -6.11 -16.72
N VAL A 71 -1.30 -6.62 -15.53
CA VAL A 71 -1.39 -5.84 -14.28
C VAL A 71 -0.35 -4.71 -14.27
N TRP A 72 0.88 -5.01 -14.64
CA TRP A 72 1.93 -3.99 -14.72
C TRP A 72 1.61 -2.89 -15.73
N ALA A 73 1.08 -3.27 -16.90
CA ALA A 73 0.63 -2.32 -17.91
C ALA A 73 -0.51 -1.43 -17.40
N ASP A 74 -1.47 -1.99 -16.67
CA ASP A 74 -2.58 -1.25 -16.08
C ASP A 74 -2.13 -0.26 -15.00
N LEU A 75 -1.20 -0.70 -14.13
CA LEU A 75 -0.73 0.09 -12.99
C LEU A 75 0.23 1.20 -13.42
N GLY A 76 1.10 0.91 -14.38
CA GLY A 76 2.20 1.80 -14.77
C GLY A 76 3.47 1.59 -13.95
N ASP A 77 4.60 1.91 -14.57
CA ASP A 77 5.93 1.69 -13.99
C ASP A 77 6.20 2.54 -12.74
N ASP A 78 5.56 3.69 -12.64
CA ASP A 78 5.71 4.64 -11.53
C ASP A 78 4.75 4.41 -10.37
N ALA A 79 3.86 3.45 -10.46
CA ALA A 79 2.84 3.23 -9.44
C ALA A 79 3.44 2.93 -8.07
N ILE A 80 2.78 3.41 -7.04
CA ILE A 80 3.05 3.07 -5.64
C ILE A 80 1.83 2.33 -5.12
N LEU A 81 1.99 1.04 -4.84
CA LEU A 81 0.91 0.21 -4.34
C LEU A 81 0.78 0.41 -2.84
N ILE A 82 -0.38 0.80 -2.38
CA ILE A 82 -0.60 1.11 -0.96
C ILE A 82 -1.70 0.27 -0.32
N CYS A 83 -1.48 -0.03 0.94
CA CYS A 83 -2.43 -0.71 1.82
C CYS A 83 -2.30 -0.19 3.26
N TYR A 84 -2.87 -0.89 4.23
CA TYR A 84 -2.98 -0.41 5.61
C TYR A 84 -1.73 -0.54 6.45
N GLU A 85 -1.14 -1.74 6.45
CA GLU A 85 -0.19 -2.16 7.46
C GLU A 85 1.10 -1.35 7.34
N SER A 86 1.52 -0.76 8.44
CA SER A 86 2.79 -0.06 8.51
C SER A 86 3.96 -1.03 8.36
N GLN A 87 5.04 -0.57 7.76
CA GLN A 87 6.23 -1.39 7.57
C GLN A 87 6.85 -1.83 8.91
N ASP A 88 6.81 -0.97 9.92
CA ASP A 88 7.32 -1.31 11.25
C ASP A 88 6.62 -2.53 11.86
N LYS A 89 5.29 -2.62 11.69
CA LYS A 89 4.53 -3.78 12.16
C LYS A 89 4.81 -5.05 11.37
N ILE A 90 5.11 -4.91 10.09
CA ILE A 90 5.50 -6.03 9.24
C ILE A 90 6.90 -6.52 9.66
N ASP A 91 7.85 -5.61 9.83
CA ASP A 91 9.22 -5.94 10.23
C ASP A 91 9.28 -6.57 11.62
N SER A 92 8.40 -6.17 12.54
CA SER A 92 8.28 -6.75 13.88
C SER A 92 7.60 -8.11 13.90
N GLY A 93 7.01 -8.56 12.80
CA GLY A 93 6.27 -9.82 12.72
C GLY A 93 4.85 -9.76 13.27
N GLU A 94 4.37 -8.58 13.70
CA GLU A 94 3.01 -8.41 14.22
C GLU A 94 1.95 -8.51 13.13
N MET A 95 2.29 -8.11 11.91
CA MET A 95 1.38 -8.09 10.76
C MET A 95 2.11 -8.48 9.48
N PHE A 96 1.34 -8.85 8.48
CA PHE A 96 1.82 -9.01 7.11
C PHE A 96 0.92 -8.20 6.16
N CYS A 97 1.40 -7.90 4.97
CA CYS A 97 0.60 -7.18 3.98
C CYS A 97 0.71 -7.79 2.60
N HIS A 98 -0.41 -7.90 1.95
CA HIS A 98 -0.48 -8.44 0.59
C HIS A 98 0.28 -7.62 -0.46
N ARG A 99 0.62 -6.35 -0.20
CA ARG A 99 1.44 -5.55 -1.13
C ARG A 99 2.80 -6.20 -1.40
N HIS A 100 3.39 -6.86 -0.40
CA HIS A 100 4.66 -7.57 -0.58
C HIS A 100 4.49 -8.86 -1.38
N ILE A 101 3.36 -9.54 -1.22
CA ILE A 101 3.01 -10.71 -2.03
C ILE A 101 2.83 -10.29 -3.50
N VAL A 102 2.12 -9.20 -3.74
CA VAL A 102 1.94 -8.64 -5.09
C VAL A 102 3.28 -8.25 -5.71
N ALA A 103 4.14 -7.59 -4.95
CA ALA A 103 5.46 -7.18 -5.43
C ALA A 103 6.29 -8.37 -5.90
N ARG A 104 6.39 -9.42 -5.11
CA ARG A 104 7.11 -10.64 -5.49
C ARG A 104 6.48 -11.33 -6.70
N TRP A 105 5.18 -11.41 -6.74
CA TRP A 105 4.45 -11.99 -7.86
C TRP A 105 4.71 -11.25 -9.17
N LEU A 106 4.70 -9.92 -9.13
CA LEU A 106 5.02 -9.09 -10.30
C LEU A 106 6.48 -9.26 -10.71
N GLU A 107 7.41 -9.19 -9.79
CA GLU A 107 8.82 -9.39 -10.07
C GLU A 107 9.08 -10.75 -10.74
N ASP A 108 8.54 -11.81 -10.18
CA ASP A 108 8.72 -13.17 -10.70
C ASP A 108 8.03 -13.35 -12.06
N GLY A 109 6.80 -12.87 -12.18
CA GLY A 109 6.03 -12.98 -13.42
C GLY A 109 6.63 -12.17 -14.58
N LEU A 110 7.11 -10.98 -14.31
CA LEU A 110 7.75 -10.13 -15.33
C LEU A 110 9.11 -10.68 -15.75
N ARG A 111 9.81 -11.36 -14.87
CA ARG A 111 11.08 -12.01 -15.19
C ARG A 111 10.91 -13.08 -16.26
N GLU A 112 9.79 -13.78 -16.28
CA GLU A 112 9.46 -14.75 -17.34
C GLU A 112 9.36 -14.12 -18.73
N TYR A 113 9.04 -12.81 -18.78
CA TYR A 113 9.03 -12.01 -20.01
C TYR A 113 10.38 -11.33 -20.30
N GLY A 114 11.41 -11.63 -19.53
CA GLY A 114 12.71 -10.97 -19.65
C GLY A 114 12.80 -9.57 -19.06
N ILE A 115 11.80 -9.18 -18.27
CA ILE A 115 11.75 -7.87 -17.60
C ILE A 115 12.22 -8.05 -16.16
N ASN A 116 13.36 -7.45 -15.84
CA ASN A 116 13.93 -7.49 -14.50
C ASN A 116 13.66 -6.17 -13.80
N ILE A 117 12.74 -6.18 -12.85
CA ILE A 117 12.44 -5.03 -11.99
C ILE A 117 12.59 -5.43 -10.54
N GLU A 118 12.83 -4.45 -9.69
CA GLU A 118 12.81 -4.60 -8.25
C GLU A 118 11.78 -3.63 -7.66
N ILE A 119 10.79 -4.17 -6.94
CA ILE A 119 9.74 -3.38 -6.33
C ILE A 119 10.05 -3.24 -4.85
N LYS A 120 10.59 -2.09 -4.47
CA LYS A 120 10.97 -1.78 -3.10
C LYS A 120 9.88 -1.05 -2.36
N GLU A 121 9.89 -1.18 -1.05
CA GLU A 121 9.11 -0.32 -0.18
C GLU A 121 9.62 1.12 -0.27
N LEU A 122 8.71 2.08 -0.39
CA LEU A 122 9.03 3.50 -0.39
C LEU A 122 9.65 3.87 0.96
N GLY A 123 10.79 4.50 0.94
CA GLY A 123 11.53 4.81 2.15
C GLY A 123 12.38 6.08 2.01
N PRO A 124 13.21 6.39 3.04
CA PRO A 124 14.01 7.61 3.07
C PRO A 124 14.91 7.82 1.86
N ASP A 125 15.37 6.73 1.22
CA ASP A 125 16.22 6.81 0.03
C ASP A 125 15.49 7.37 -1.20
N ASP A 126 14.17 7.36 -1.20
CA ASP A 126 13.34 7.95 -2.24
C ASP A 126 13.09 9.46 -2.05
N LEU A 127 13.53 10.00 -0.93
CA LEU A 127 13.34 11.41 -0.57
C LEU A 127 14.53 12.26 -0.98
N ASP A 128 14.24 13.50 -1.39
CA ASP A 128 15.25 14.55 -1.47
C ASP A 128 15.68 15.04 -0.07
N GLU A 129 16.76 15.78 0.02
CA GLU A 129 17.29 16.26 1.30
C GLU A 129 16.30 17.15 2.05
N GLN A 130 15.48 17.89 1.33
CA GLN A 130 14.47 18.78 1.92
C GLN A 130 13.34 17.98 2.57
N SER A 131 12.89 16.94 1.89
CA SER A 131 11.83 16.04 2.41
C SER A 131 12.32 15.18 3.57
N LYS A 132 13.59 14.76 3.55
CA LYS A 132 14.18 14.01 4.69
C LYS A 132 14.09 14.80 6.00
N LYS A 133 14.22 16.10 5.94
CA LYS A 133 14.09 16.98 7.12
C LYS A 133 12.67 16.99 7.70
N LEU A 134 11.69 16.55 6.95
CA LEU A 134 10.30 16.50 7.39
C LEU A 134 9.94 15.16 8.07
N ILE A 135 10.83 14.19 8.06
CA ILE A 135 10.59 12.89 8.71
C ILE A 135 10.41 13.12 10.20
N GLY A 136 9.29 12.64 10.74
CA GLY A 136 8.99 12.74 12.16
C GLY A 136 8.57 14.13 12.64
N LEU A 137 8.54 15.13 11.77
CA LEU A 137 7.99 16.43 12.12
C LEU A 137 6.47 16.37 12.14
N LYS A 138 5.90 16.72 13.26
CA LYS A 138 4.45 16.95 13.34
C LYS A 138 4.11 18.21 12.55
N PRO A 139 2.96 18.27 11.85
CA PRO A 139 2.52 19.48 11.19
C PRO A 139 2.46 20.63 12.19
N ILE A 140 3.21 21.71 11.92
CA ILE A 140 3.11 22.94 12.72
C ILE A 140 1.75 23.55 12.40
N GLY A 141 0.95 23.80 13.46
CA GLY A 141 -0.15 24.74 13.37
C GLY A 141 -1.38 24.25 12.61
N LYS A 142 -1.68 22.95 12.62
CA LYS A 142 -3.10 22.63 12.61
C LYS A 142 -3.64 23.16 13.92
N PRO A 143 -4.50 24.20 13.91
CA PRO A 143 -5.24 24.54 15.11
C PRO A 143 -5.80 23.22 15.61
N LYS A 144 -5.69 22.98 16.93
CA LYS A 144 -6.32 21.81 17.54
C LYS A 144 -7.64 21.66 16.83
N ALA A 145 -7.77 20.60 16.07
CA ALA A 145 -8.97 20.38 15.31
C ALA A 145 -10.09 20.67 16.29
N ARG A 146 -10.93 21.67 15.99
CA ARG A 146 -12.19 21.77 16.71
C ARG A 146 -12.64 20.35 16.80
N LYS A 147 -12.99 19.90 17.99
CA LYS A 147 -13.68 18.64 18.14
C LYS A 147 -14.93 18.80 17.28
N GLU A 148 -14.76 18.64 16.00
CA GLU A 148 -15.88 18.47 15.12
C GLU A 148 -16.59 17.28 15.71
N LYS A 149 -17.82 17.51 16.11
CA LYS A 149 -18.68 16.43 16.52
C LYS A 149 -18.55 15.39 15.44
N GLN A 150 -17.93 14.26 15.77
CA GLN A 150 -17.79 13.17 14.82
C GLN A 150 -19.16 12.92 14.25
N VAL A 151 -19.29 13.15 12.95
CA VAL A 151 -20.54 12.84 12.27
C VAL A 151 -20.74 11.33 12.43
N PRO A 152 -21.91 10.90 12.94
CA PRO A 152 -22.21 9.48 13.03
C PRO A 152 -21.95 8.84 11.67
N GLY A 153 -21.10 7.81 11.62
CA GLY A 153 -20.68 7.16 10.38
C GLY A 153 -19.30 7.55 9.84
N GLN A 154 -18.66 8.58 10.38
CA GLN A 154 -17.25 8.92 10.11
C GLN A 154 -16.31 8.35 11.16
N MET A 155 -16.74 7.36 11.85
CA MET A 155 -15.85 6.69 12.75
C MET A 155 -14.70 6.10 11.96
N SER A 156 -13.51 6.52 12.35
CA SER A 156 -12.31 5.79 12.05
C SER A 156 -12.55 4.32 12.31
N LEU A 157 -12.38 3.49 11.32
CA LEU A 157 -12.52 2.03 11.43
C LEU A 157 -11.23 1.37 11.87
N PHE A 158 -10.48 2.10 12.55
CA PHE A 158 -9.16 1.69 13.00
C PHE A 158 -9.09 1.74 14.48
#